data_2efb1f57847bad822115a61cc37422bc
#
_entry.id   2efb1f57847bad822115a61cc37422bc
#
_cell.length_a   1.000
_cell.length_b   1.000
_cell.length_c   1.000
_cell.angle_alpha   90.00
_cell.angle_beta   90.00
_cell.angle_gamma   90.00
#
_symmetry.space_group_name_H-M   'P 1'
#
loop_
_entity.id
_entity.type
_entity.pdbx_description
1 polymer ?
#
loop_
_entity_poly.entity_id
_entity_poly.type
_entity_poly.pdbx_seq_one_letter_code
_entity_poly.pdbx_strand_id
1 'polypeptide(L)'
;MSYWRGKRALVTGASFGIGESFARMLAASGAHLVITARSRERLEAMARKLQEDHSVEVDVVGADLLDDAAPQQIYDLTEGVGKPIDLLVNNAGFGMVGDFDLLPLDRQLEMIRLNVTSLVALSHKFLKPMLARQSGGIIHVASTAAFQGVPYFAVYSATKAFVLTFSEALAVECEERNVRISALCPGRTTTNFQQVAGTSSLDTSNPQTPEEVVRKGLEAIEKGKSHVVSGAQNQTVAFAERFFPRAFATKAAARLYRRFKLPREGNGPEEA
;
A
#
# COMPACT_ATOMS: atom_id res chain seq x y z
N MET A 1 15.41 22.94 2.99
CA MET A 1 13.93 22.96 2.77
C MET A 1 13.48 21.55 2.50
N SER A 2 12.27 21.15 2.95
CA SER A 2 11.75 19.80 2.69
C SER A 2 11.53 19.59 1.19
N TYR A 3 11.86 18.41 0.67
CA TYR A 3 11.67 18.00 -0.73
C TYR A 3 10.20 18.14 -1.19
N TRP A 4 9.26 17.97 -0.26
CA TRP A 4 7.81 17.96 -0.52
C TRP A 4 7.11 19.31 -0.36
N ARG A 5 7.81 20.36 0.12
CA ARG A 5 7.21 21.67 0.34
C ARG A 5 6.63 22.26 -0.96
N GLY A 6 5.35 22.65 -0.92
CA GLY A 6 4.61 23.21 -2.05
C GLY A 6 4.21 22.22 -3.14
N LYS A 7 4.59 20.94 -3.01
CA LYS A 7 4.12 19.85 -3.89
C LYS A 7 2.75 19.37 -3.45
N ARG A 8 2.01 18.78 -4.37
CA ARG A 8 0.69 18.17 -4.09
C ARG A 8 0.77 16.65 -4.13
N ALA A 9 0.33 16.01 -3.06
CA ALA A 9 0.31 14.55 -2.94
C ALA A 9 -1.11 14.01 -2.85
N LEU A 10 -1.43 12.98 -3.64
CA LEU A 10 -2.66 12.20 -3.54
C LEU A 10 -2.36 10.92 -2.74
N VAL A 11 -3.10 10.72 -1.64
CA VAL A 11 -2.95 9.54 -0.77
C VAL A 11 -4.25 8.73 -0.75
N THR A 12 -4.19 7.48 -1.22
CA THR A 12 -5.34 6.57 -1.17
C THR A 12 -5.36 5.75 0.11
N GLY A 13 -6.56 5.43 0.62
CA GLY A 13 -6.70 4.75 1.91
C GLY A 13 -6.17 5.57 3.10
N ALA A 14 -6.32 6.89 3.02
CA ALA A 14 -5.75 7.84 3.98
C ALA A 14 -6.42 7.84 5.36
N SER A 15 -7.54 7.14 5.54
CA SER A 15 -8.32 7.18 6.78
C SER A 15 -7.69 6.45 7.97
N PHE A 16 -6.69 5.58 7.73
CA PHE A 16 -6.06 4.76 8.78
C PHE A 16 -4.60 4.40 8.46
N GLY A 17 -3.84 4.10 9.52
CA GLY A 17 -2.55 3.40 9.46
C GLY A 17 -1.50 4.07 8.56
N ILE A 18 -0.94 3.32 7.61
CA ILE A 18 0.13 3.81 6.74
C ILE A 18 -0.35 5.01 5.89
N GLY A 19 -1.58 4.96 5.35
CA GLY A 19 -2.12 6.06 4.56
C GLY A 19 -2.34 7.34 5.38
N GLU A 20 -2.86 7.23 6.60
CA GLU A 20 -2.97 8.36 7.53
C GLU A 20 -1.59 8.92 7.87
N SER A 21 -0.60 8.06 8.13
CA SER A 21 0.76 8.50 8.42
C SER A 21 1.42 9.19 7.23
N PHE A 22 1.19 8.72 5.98
CA PHE A 22 1.62 9.46 4.78
C PHE A 22 1.02 10.86 4.74
N ALA A 23 -0.29 11.00 4.94
CA ALA A 23 -0.95 12.30 4.92
C ALA A 23 -0.36 13.26 5.97
N ARG A 24 -0.18 12.78 7.21
CA ARG A 24 0.40 13.57 8.31
C ARG A 24 1.83 14.00 8.04
N MET A 25 2.69 13.09 7.60
CA MET A 25 4.11 13.39 7.37
C MET A 25 4.33 14.30 6.16
N LEU A 26 3.54 14.13 5.09
CA LEU A 26 3.58 15.00 3.92
C LEU A 26 3.08 16.40 4.26
N ALA A 27 1.98 16.55 5.01
CA ALA A 27 1.50 17.84 5.50
C ALA A 27 2.55 18.54 6.38
N ALA A 28 3.14 17.82 7.33
CA ALA A 28 4.22 18.35 8.18
C ALA A 28 5.48 18.77 7.38
N SER A 29 5.66 18.17 6.20
CA SER A 29 6.72 18.57 5.26
C SER A 29 6.36 19.76 4.39
N GLY A 30 5.13 20.32 4.51
CA GLY A 30 4.62 21.45 3.74
C GLY A 30 4.05 21.07 2.37
N ALA A 31 3.67 19.81 2.16
CA ALA A 31 2.96 19.38 0.96
C ALA A 31 1.46 19.68 1.06
N HIS A 32 0.84 20.10 -0.03
CA HIS A 32 -0.60 20.10 -0.20
C HIS A 32 -1.11 18.67 -0.43
N LEU A 33 -2.32 18.37 -0.01
CA LEU A 33 -2.83 17.00 -0.05
C LEU A 33 -4.15 16.88 -0.80
N VAL A 34 -4.32 15.73 -1.44
CA VAL A 34 -5.62 15.14 -1.77
C VAL A 34 -5.69 13.82 -1.04
N ILE A 35 -6.68 13.66 -0.17
CA ILE A 35 -6.84 12.43 0.61
C ILE A 35 -8.13 11.72 0.23
N THR A 36 -8.04 10.41 -0.03
CA THR A 36 -9.21 9.62 -0.43
C THR A 36 -9.36 8.34 0.37
N ALA A 37 -10.58 8.05 0.77
CA ALA A 37 -11.06 6.82 1.38
C ALA A 37 -12.60 6.79 1.37
N ARG A 38 -13.21 5.68 1.80
CA ARG A 38 -14.67 5.54 1.89
C ARG A 38 -15.30 6.43 2.98
N SER A 39 -14.64 6.55 4.13
CA SER A 39 -15.16 7.35 5.27
C SER A 39 -14.85 8.83 5.08
N ARG A 40 -15.74 9.55 4.39
CA ARG A 40 -15.61 10.98 4.12
C ARG A 40 -15.51 11.81 5.41
N GLU A 41 -16.37 11.54 6.39
CA GLU A 41 -16.38 12.27 7.67
C GLU A 41 -15.04 12.21 8.39
N ARG A 42 -14.40 11.03 8.40
CA ARG A 42 -13.08 10.84 9.01
C ARG A 42 -11.99 11.61 8.26
N LEU A 43 -12.06 11.62 6.93
CA LEU A 43 -11.13 12.40 6.10
C LEU A 43 -11.30 13.89 6.34
N GLU A 44 -12.53 14.40 6.44
CA GLU A 44 -12.81 15.82 6.69
C GLU A 44 -12.30 16.26 8.07
N ALA A 45 -12.48 15.41 9.11
CA ALA A 45 -11.92 15.69 10.42
C ALA A 45 -10.38 15.76 10.40
N MET A 46 -9.74 14.83 9.69
CA MET A 46 -8.29 14.83 9.51
C MET A 46 -7.81 16.02 8.70
N ALA A 47 -8.52 16.37 7.62
CA ALA A 47 -8.17 17.51 6.75
C ALA A 47 -8.15 18.83 7.54
N ARG A 48 -9.20 19.12 8.33
CA ARG A 48 -9.24 20.32 9.18
C ARG A 48 -8.01 20.40 10.09
N LYS A 49 -7.69 19.30 10.77
CA LYS A 49 -6.53 19.26 11.66
C LYS A 49 -5.20 19.49 10.93
N LEU A 50 -5.01 18.87 9.76
CA LEU A 50 -3.78 19.04 8.99
C LEU A 50 -3.63 20.47 8.45
N GLN A 51 -4.74 21.10 8.04
CA GLN A 51 -4.75 22.51 7.60
C GLN A 51 -4.39 23.46 8.74
N GLU A 52 -4.98 23.23 9.93
CA GLU A 52 -4.70 24.02 11.13
C GLU A 52 -3.25 23.88 11.60
N ASP A 53 -2.75 22.63 11.68
CA ASP A 53 -1.42 22.33 12.25
C ASP A 53 -0.27 22.74 11.30
N HIS A 54 -0.48 22.74 9.96
CA HIS A 54 0.62 22.84 8.98
C HIS A 54 0.46 23.92 7.93
N SER A 55 -0.67 24.66 7.90
CA SER A 55 -0.96 25.70 6.92
C SER A 55 -0.83 25.24 5.46
N VAL A 56 -1.32 24.02 5.17
CA VAL A 56 -1.34 23.40 3.84
C VAL A 56 -2.78 23.24 3.34
N GLU A 57 -2.97 23.16 2.03
CA GLU A 57 -4.28 22.80 1.47
C GLU A 57 -4.50 21.30 1.60
N VAL A 58 -5.72 20.89 1.98
CA VAL A 58 -6.13 19.48 2.02
C VAL A 58 -7.50 19.33 1.38
N ASP A 59 -7.54 18.73 0.20
CA ASP A 59 -8.76 18.40 -0.50
C ASP A 59 -9.21 16.97 -0.10
N VAL A 60 -10.50 16.78 0.15
CA VAL A 60 -11.08 15.49 0.53
C VAL A 60 -11.91 14.93 -0.63
N VAL A 61 -11.55 13.73 -1.09
CA VAL A 61 -12.32 13.00 -2.10
C VAL A 61 -12.83 11.68 -1.47
N GLY A 62 -14.10 11.67 -1.04
CA GLY A 62 -14.74 10.44 -0.57
C GLY A 62 -15.03 9.53 -1.76
N ALA A 63 -14.31 8.42 -1.88
CA ALA A 63 -14.49 7.46 -2.96
C ALA A 63 -14.28 6.02 -2.48
N ASP A 64 -15.07 5.09 -3.03
CA ASP A 64 -14.81 3.67 -2.93
C ASP A 64 -14.04 3.20 -4.16
N LEU A 65 -12.79 2.81 -3.98
CA LEU A 65 -11.93 2.34 -5.07
C LEU A 65 -12.32 0.94 -5.60
N LEU A 66 -13.37 0.32 -5.06
CA LEU A 66 -14.03 -0.84 -5.70
C LEU A 66 -14.98 -0.42 -6.81
N ASP A 67 -15.37 0.86 -6.87
CA ASP A 67 -16.10 1.44 -7.99
C ASP A 67 -15.12 1.75 -9.14
N ASP A 68 -15.37 1.18 -10.30
CA ASP A 68 -14.55 1.36 -11.51
C ASP A 68 -14.51 2.82 -11.98
N ALA A 69 -15.50 3.65 -11.61
CA ALA A 69 -15.53 5.08 -11.92
C ALA A 69 -14.64 5.92 -10.98
N ALA A 70 -14.30 5.42 -9.79
CA ALA A 70 -13.58 6.19 -8.76
C ALA A 70 -12.23 6.74 -9.24
N PRO A 71 -11.37 5.99 -9.97
CA PRO A 71 -10.12 6.54 -10.47
C PRO A 71 -10.31 7.72 -11.44
N GLN A 72 -11.38 7.72 -12.26
CA GLN A 72 -11.71 8.85 -13.13
C GLN A 72 -12.20 10.05 -12.33
N GLN A 73 -13.10 9.84 -11.38
CA GLN A 73 -13.59 10.93 -10.51
C GLN A 73 -12.46 11.62 -9.76
N ILE A 74 -11.50 10.86 -9.19
CA ILE A 74 -10.35 11.43 -8.50
C ILE A 74 -9.48 12.24 -9.47
N TYR A 75 -9.26 11.74 -10.69
CA TYR A 75 -8.51 12.44 -11.73
C TYR A 75 -9.18 13.77 -12.12
N ASP A 76 -10.49 13.75 -12.35
CA ASP A 76 -11.26 14.93 -12.77
C ASP A 76 -11.24 16.04 -11.69
N LEU A 77 -11.26 15.64 -10.41
CA LEU A 77 -11.21 16.56 -9.27
C LEU A 77 -9.79 17.08 -8.94
N THR A 78 -8.77 16.61 -9.65
CA THR A 78 -7.36 16.98 -9.44
C THR A 78 -6.72 17.48 -10.73
N GLU A 79 -6.08 16.63 -11.50
CA GLU A 79 -5.45 16.98 -12.79
C GLU A 79 -6.46 17.63 -13.75
N GLY A 80 -7.72 17.15 -13.77
CA GLY A 80 -8.79 17.68 -14.63
C GLY A 80 -9.16 19.14 -14.36
N VAL A 81 -8.95 19.64 -13.14
CA VAL A 81 -9.20 21.04 -12.76
C VAL A 81 -7.91 21.85 -12.59
N GLY A 82 -6.79 21.36 -13.13
CA GLY A 82 -5.51 22.05 -13.09
C GLY A 82 -4.79 22.05 -11.74
N LYS A 83 -5.10 21.09 -10.88
CA LYS A 83 -4.38 20.83 -9.62
C LYS A 83 -3.45 19.61 -9.79
N PRO A 84 -2.25 19.76 -10.39
CA PRO A 84 -1.39 18.64 -10.71
C PRO A 84 -0.93 17.87 -9.46
N ILE A 85 -0.87 16.56 -9.58
CA ILE A 85 -0.40 15.67 -8.52
C ILE A 85 1.09 15.36 -8.74
N ASP A 86 1.93 15.80 -7.81
CA ASP A 86 3.38 15.56 -7.84
C ASP A 86 3.75 14.19 -7.26
N LEU A 87 2.94 13.68 -6.31
CA LEU A 87 3.13 12.37 -5.70
C LEU A 87 1.80 11.64 -5.60
N LEU A 88 1.71 10.45 -6.21
CA LEU A 88 0.63 9.50 -5.97
C LEU A 88 1.09 8.43 -4.96
N VAL A 89 0.36 8.28 -3.85
CA VAL A 89 0.56 7.19 -2.89
C VAL A 89 -0.60 6.20 -3.03
N ASN A 90 -0.39 5.12 -3.78
CA ASN A 90 -1.31 3.99 -3.90
C ASN A 90 -1.15 3.08 -2.67
N ASN A 91 -1.88 3.42 -1.61
CA ASN A 91 -1.83 2.71 -0.33
C ASN A 91 -3.10 1.90 -0.05
N ALA A 92 -4.25 2.26 -0.61
CA ALA A 92 -5.50 1.55 -0.37
C ALA A 92 -5.37 0.05 -0.68
N GLY A 93 -5.82 -0.79 0.25
CA GLY A 93 -5.76 -2.23 0.12
C GLY A 93 -6.13 -2.94 1.42
N PHE A 94 -6.45 -4.21 1.32
CA PHE A 94 -6.69 -5.07 2.47
C PHE A 94 -6.17 -6.50 2.23
N GLY A 95 -6.17 -7.31 3.27
CA GLY A 95 -5.82 -8.72 3.24
C GLY A 95 -6.87 -9.57 3.93
N MET A 96 -6.87 -10.86 3.65
CA MET A 96 -7.66 -11.89 4.34
C MET A 96 -6.82 -13.14 4.53
N VAL A 97 -6.83 -13.68 5.73
CA VAL A 97 -6.10 -14.92 6.07
C VAL A 97 -7.07 -16.06 6.36
N GLY A 98 -6.74 -17.23 5.88
CA GLY A 98 -7.52 -18.48 6.04
C GLY A 98 -7.30 -19.45 4.89
N ASP A 99 -7.92 -20.63 4.97
CA ASP A 99 -7.92 -21.60 3.87
C ASP A 99 -8.62 -21.02 2.65
N PHE A 100 -7.99 -21.11 1.48
CA PHE A 100 -8.45 -20.48 0.25
C PHE A 100 -9.88 -20.88 -0.13
N ASP A 101 -10.22 -22.15 0.02
CA ASP A 101 -11.52 -22.73 -0.33
C ASP A 101 -12.63 -22.37 0.69
N LEU A 102 -12.26 -21.93 1.89
CA LEU A 102 -13.20 -21.55 2.96
C LEU A 102 -13.42 -20.02 3.05
N LEU A 103 -12.54 -19.23 2.46
CA LEU A 103 -12.71 -17.79 2.42
C LEU A 103 -13.77 -17.38 1.37
N PRO A 104 -14.66 -16.39 1.66
CA PRO A 104 -15.67 -15.93 0.71
C PRO A 104 -15.03 -15.45 -0.61
N LEU A 105 -15.44 -16.05 -1.74
CA LEU A 105 -14.89 -15.75 -3.06
C LEU A 105 -15.03 -14.26 -3.42
N ASP A 106 -16.20 -13.68 -3.18
CA ASP A 106 -16.44 -12.26 -3.51
C ASP A 106 -15.45 -11.33 -2.82
N ARG A 107 -15.14 -11.59 -1.53
CA ARG A 107 -14.16 -10.82 -0.79
C ARG A 107 -12.73 -11.02 -1.30
N GLN A 108 -12.40 -12.20 -1.80
CA GLN A 108 -11.10 -12.44 -2.45
C GLN A 108 -11.00 -11.68 -3.78
N LEU A 109 -12.09 -11.64 -4.57
CA LEU A 109 -12.15 -10.87 -5.81
C LEU A 109 -12.12 -9.36 -5.57
N GLU A 110 -12.80 -8.87 -4.53
CA GLU A 110 -12.70 -7.46 -4.09
C GLU A 110 -11.25 -7.10 -3.70
N MET A 111 -10.52 -8.02 -3.03
CA MET A 111 -9.11 -7.80 -2.70
C MET A 111 -8.26 -7.62 -3.95
N ILE A 112 -8.48 -8.42 -5.00
CA ILE A 112 -7.78 -8.27 -6.28
C ILE A 112 -8.15 -6.95 -6.93
N ARG A 113 -9.42 -6.60 -6.98
CA ARG A 113 -9.89 -5.31 -7.56
C ARG A 113 -9.24 -4.13 -6.84
N LEU A 114 -9.28 -4.09 -5.52
CA LEU A 114 -8.71 -2.97 -4.76
C LEU A 114 -7.18 -2.93 -4.84
N ASN A 115 -6.51 -4.06 -4.54
CA ASN A 115 -5.05 -4.09 -4.42
C ASN A 115 -4.33 -4.04 -5.78
N VAL A 116 -5.00 -4.43 -6.88
CA VAL A 116 -4.38 -4.53 -8.22
C VAL A 116 -5.09 -3.61 -9.22
N THR A 117 -6.36 -3.87 -9.53
CA THR A 117 -7.07 -3.16 -10.63
C THR A 117 -7.11 -1.66 -10.39
N SER A 118 -7.57 -1.22 -9.20
CA SER A 118 -7.64 0.20 -8.85
C SER A 118 -6.26 0.86 -8.81
N LEU A 119 -5.24 0.15 -8.31
CA LEU A 119 -3.86 0.64 -8.29
C LEU A 119 -3.34 0.87 -9.72
N VAL A 120 -3.57 -0.07 -10.64
CA VAL A 120 -3.16 0.07 -12.05
C VAL A 120 -3.90 1.22 -12.72
N ALA A 121 -5.22 1.32 -12.49
CA ALA A 121 -6.05 2.39 -13.06
C ALA A 121 -5.59 3.79 -12.61
N LEU A 122 -5.35 3.99 -11.30
CA LEU A 122 -4.81 5.24 -10.78
C LEU A 122 -3.40 5.52 -11.31
N SER A 123 -2.52 4.51 -11.31
CA SER A 123 -1.16 4.67 -11.84
C SER A 123 -1.18 5.12 -13.29
N HIS A 124 -1.98 4.47 -14.14
CA HIS A 124 -2.09 4.83 -15.57
C HIS A 124 -2.60 6.27 -15.77
N LYS A 125 -3.62 6.68 -15.00
CA LYS A 125 -4.20 8.02 -15.14
C LYS A 125 -3.22 9.12 -14.72
N PHE A 126 -2.56 8.97 -13.58
CA PHE A 126 -1.66 9.99 -13.05
C PHE A 126 -0.24 9.95 -13.65
N LEU A 127 0.21 8.79 -14.12
CA LEU A 127 1.50 8.68 -14.78
C LEU A 127 1.56 9.49 -16.10
N LYS A 128 0.50 9.47 -16.90
CA LYS A 128 0.46 10.16 -18.20
C LYS A 128 0.77 11.67 -18.08
N PRO A 129 0.11 12.46 -17.24
CA PRO A 129 0.46 13.88 -17.05
C PRO A 129 1.83 14.06 -16.37
N MET A 130 2.26 13.17 -15.47
CA MET A 130 3.60 13.24 -14.88
C MET A 130 4.68 13.07 -15.94
N LEU A 131 4.52 12.13 -16.87
CA LEU A 131 5.43 11.92 -18.00
C LEU A 131 5.43 13.12 -18.95
N ALA A 132 4.28 13.73 -19.23
CA ALA A 132 4.17 14.91 -20.09
C ALA A 132 4.94 16.12 -19.54
N ARG A 133 4.89 16.33 -18.21
CA ARG A 133 5.63 17.42 -17.55
C ARG A 133 7.04 17.01 -17.07
N GLN A 134 7.45 15.75 -17.32
CA GLN A 134 8.73 15.19 -16.88
C GLN A 134 9.01 15.42 -15.38
N SER A 135 7.98 15.30 -14.58
CA SER A 135 8.05 15.52 -13.13
C SER A 135 6.95 14.78 -12.42
N GLY A 136 7.28 14.13 -11.32
CA GLY A 136 6.34 13.43 -10.47
C GLY A 136 6.89 12.15 -9.87
N GLY A 137 6.07 11.49 -9.08
CA GLY A 137 6.42 10.19 -8.51
C GLY A 137 5.21 9.40 -8.06
N ILE A 138 5.37 8.08 -7.99
CA ILE A 138 4.34 7.15 -7.51
C ILE A 138 4.96 6.21 -6.48
N ILE A 139 4.37 6.15 -5.30
CA ILE A 139 4.65 5.11 -4.31
C ILE A 139 3.52 4.09 -4.33
N HIS A 140 3.84 2.83 -4.56
CA HIS A 140 2.92 1.72 -4.41
C HIS A 140 3.21 0.99 -3.10
N VAL A 141 2.20 0.86 -2.22
CA VAL A 141 2.36 0.12 -0.96
C VAL A 141 2.16 -1.38 -1.22
N ALA A 142 3.29 -2.08 -1.35
CA ALA A 142 3.37 -3.54 -1.45
C ALA A 142 3.34 -4.20 -0.05
N SER A 143 4.19 -5.16 0.21
CA SER A 143 4.38 -5.85 1.49
C SER A 143 5.62 -6.74 1.43
N THR A 144 6.19 -7.15 2.56
CA THR A 144 7.15 -8.25 2.62
C THR A 144 6.55 -9.58 2.13
N ALA A 145 5.23 -9.76 2.19
CA ALA A 145 4.53 -10.90 1.59
C ALA A 145 4.63 -10.95 0.05
N ALA A 146 5.20 -9.93 -0.60
CA ALA A 146 5.42 -9.89 -2.05
C ALA A 146 6.56 -10.80 -2.52
N PHE A 147 7.50 -11.15 -1.65
CA PHE A 147 8.73 -11.85 -2.05
C PHE A 147 8.55 -13.37 -2.17
N GLN A 148 7.56 -13.97 -1.49
CA GLN A 148 7.26 -15.40 -1.57
C GLN A 148 5.76 -15.69 -1.53
N GLY A 149 5.37 -16.90 -1.89
CA GLY A 149 4.01 -17.41 -1.63
C GLY A 149 3.78 -17.59 -0.14
N VAL A 150 2.69 -17.04 0.39
CA VAL A 150 2.33 -17.17 1.80
C VAL A 150 1.06 -18.04 1.92
N PRO A 151 1.18 -19.33 2.33
CA PRO A 151 0.02 -20.17 2.58
C PRO A 151 -0.94 -19.56 3.60
N TYR A 152 -2.23 -19.79 3.43
CA TYR A 152 -3.33 -19.16 4.17
C TYR A 152 -3.48 -17.64 3.95
N PHE A 153 -2.63 -17.07 3.08
CA PHE A 153 -2.64 -15.66 2.69
C PHE A 153 -2.38 -15.53 1.18
N ALA A 154 -2.80 -16.55 0.41
CA ALA A 154 -2.41 -16.77 -0.98
C ALA A 154 -2.76 -15.60 -1.90
N VAL A 155 -4.03 -15.18 -1.93
CA VAL A 155 -4.49 -14.08 -2.79
C VAL A 155 -3.80 -12.77 -2.41
N TYR A 156 -3.69 -12.46 -1.12
CA TYR A 156 -3.01 -11.26 -0.66
C TYR A 156 -1.55 -11.23 -1.10
N SER A 157 -0.77 -12.30 -0.84
CA SER A 157 0.64 -12.35 -1.23
C SER A 157 0.81 -12.23 -2.76
N ALA A 158 -0.09 -12.85 -3.53
CA ALA A 158 -0.11 -12.72 -4.99
C ALA A 158 -0.38 -11.28 -5.44
N THR A 159 -1.36 -10.58 -4.83
CA THR A 159 -1.61 -9.16 -5.15
C THR A 159 -0.40 -8.28 -4.82
N LYS A 160 0.30 -8.54 -3.71
CA LYS A 160 1.46 -7.75 -3.32
C LYS A 160 2.71 -8.08 -4.15
N ALA A 161 2.85 -9.32 -4.62
CA ALA A 161 3.87 -9.70 -5.60
C ALA A 161 3.65 -9.00 -6.95
N PHE A 162 2.39 -8.91 -7.41
CA PHE A 162 2.03 -8.11 -8.58
C PHE A 162 2.48 -6.65 -8.39
N VAL A 163 2.13 -6.03 -7.28
CA VAL A 163 2.47 -4.62 -6.99
C VAL A 163 3.97 -4.38 -7.01
N LEU A 164 4.77 -5.28 -6.41
CA LEU A 164 6.23 -5.18 -6.40
C LEU A 164 6.79 -5.26 -7.82
N THR A 165 6.47 -6.31 -8.56
CA THR A 165 6.97 -6.54 -9.92
C THR A 165 6.53 -5.43 -10.88
N PHE A 166 5.27 -5.00 -10.80
CA PHE A 166 4.73 -3.88 -11.58
C PHE A 166 5.50 -2.58 -11.31
N SER A 167 5.80 -2.29 -10.05
CA SER A 167 6.52 -1.08 -9.66
C SER A 167 7.97 -1.08 -10.16
N GLU A 168 8.64 -2.21 -10.06
CA GLU A 168 10.04 -2.36 -10.52
C GLU A 168 10.15 -2.17 -12.04
N ALA A 169 9.24 -2.81 -12.80
CA ALA A 169 9.20 -2.66 -14.25
C ALA A 169 8.90 -1.20 -14.65
N LEU A 170 7.86 -0.62 -14.06
CA LEU A 170 7.44 0.74 -14.37
C LEU A 170 8.51 1.79 -13.98
N ALA A 171 9.29 1.53 -12.93
CA ALA A 171 10.39 2.41 -12.53
C ALA A 171 11.45 2.54 -13.63
N VAL A 172 11.81 1.43 -14.28
CA VAL A 172 12.76 1.41 -15.38
C VAL A 172 12.19 2.12 -16.62
N GLU A 173 10.91 1.86 -16.97
CA GLU A 173 10.23 2.51 -18.10
C GLU A 173 10.15 4.05 -17.95
N CYS A 174 10.15 4.56 -16.71
CA CYS A 174 10.00 5.99 -16.40
C CYS A 174 11.34 6.71 -16.13
N GLU A 175 12.45 5.99 -15.99
CA GLU A 175 13.73 6.53 -15.53
C GLU A 175 14.21 7.71 -16.39
N GLU A 176 14.22 7.56 -17.72
CA GLU A 176 14.65 8.60 -18.66
C GLU A 176 13.68 9.77 -18.77
N ARG A 177 12.48 9.65 -18.19
CA ARG A 177 11.40 10.64 -18.23
C ARG A 177 11.24 11.42 -16.93
N ASN A 178 12.22 11.30 -16.02
CA ASN A 178 12.27 12.01 -14.74
C ASN A 178 11.01 11.82 -13.86
N VAL A 179 10.35 10.66 -13.96
CA VAL A 179 9.24 10.24 -13.08
C VAL A 179 9.70 9.06 -12.25
N ARG A 180 9.54 9.17 -10.94
CA ARG A 180 10.05 8.17 -9.99
C ARG A 180 8.94 7.22 -9.55
N ILE A 181 9.20 5.93 -9.64
CA ILE A 181 8.28 4.89 -9.15
C ILE A 181 8.98 4.09 -8.06
N SER A 182 8.29 3.84 -6.95
CA SER A 182 8.85 3.07 -5.84
C SER A 182 7.83 2.15 -5.20
N ALA A 183 8.16 0.87 -5.02
CA ALA A 183 7.40 -0.04 -4.17
C ALA A 183 7.88 0.08 -2.72
N LEU A 184 6.99 0.44 -1.81
CA LEU A 184 7.22 0.33 -0.38
C LEU A 184 6.74 -1.04 0.10
N CYS A 185 7.65 -1.84 0.66
CA CYS A 185 7.38 -3.19 1.16
C CYS A 185 7.42 -3.20 2.70
N PRO A 186 6.32 -2.85 3.40
CA PRO A 186 6.26 -2.95 4.83
C PRO A 186 6.29 -4.41 5.30
N GLY A 187 6.94 -4.64 6.45
CA GLY A 187 6.67 -5.79 7.26
C GLY A 187 5.44 -5.57 8.14
N ARG A 188 5.36 -6.28 9.26
CA ARG A 188 4.29 -6.05 10.23
C ARG A 188 4.38 -4.63 10.79
N THR A 189 3.28 -3.91 10.68
CA THR A 189 3.16 -2.50 11.10
C THR A 189 1.97 -2.38 12.05
N THR A 190 2.10 -1.61 13.12
CA THR A 190 1.01 -1.40 14.10
C THR A 190 -0.11 -0.57 13.47
N THR A 191 -1.09 -1.23 12.86
CA THR A 191 -2.24 -0.61 12.18
C THR A 191 -3.49 -1.45 12.35
N ASN A 192 -4.65 -0.92 11.99
CA ASN A 192 -5.90 -1.67 11.97
C ASN A 192 -5.93 -2.77 10.88
N PHE A 193 -4.91 -2.83 10.02
CA PHE A 193 -4.79 -3.85 8.98
C PHE A 193 -4.84 -5.26 9.55
N GLN A 194 -4.18 -5.51 10.70
CA GLN A 194 -4.16 -6.83 11.33
C GLN A 194 -5.56 -7.29 11.74
N GLN A 195 -6.40 -6.37 12.22
CA GLN A 195 -7.80 -6.68 12.57
C GLN A 195 -8.61 -7.02 11.33
N VAL A 196 -8.47 -6.21 10.26
CA VAL A 196 -9.19 -6.42 8.99
C VAL A 196 -8.75 -7.71 8.30
N ALA A 197 -7.45 -8.02 8.33
CA ALA A 197 -6.89 -9.21 7.69
C ALA A 197 -7.06 -10.50 8.52
N GLY A 198 -7.48 -10.40 9.80
CA GLY A 198 -7.57 -11.55 10.69
C GLY A 198 -6.22 -12.03 11.24
N THR A 199 -5.18 -11.19 11.19
CA THR A 199 -3.81 -11.55 11.61
C THR A 199 -3.40 -11.02 12.99
N SER A 200 -4.33 -10.53 13.80
CA SER A 200 -4.04 -9.92 15.11
C SER A 200 -3.32 -10.88 16.08
N SER A 201 -3.52 -12.18 15.94
CA SER A 201 -2.88 -13.21 16.78
C SER A 201 -1.43 -13.55 16.38
N LEU A 202 -0.91 -12.97 15.28
CA LEU A 202 0.50 -13.13 14.94
C LEU A 202 1.35 -12.38 15.98
N ASP A 203 1.97 -13.13 16.87
CA ASP A 203 2.99 -12.60 17.76
C ASP A 203 4.30 -12.44 16.98
N THR A 204 4.64 -11.21 16.66
CA THR A 204 5.98 -10.87 16.17
C THR A 204 6.51 -9.80 17.10
N SER A 205 7.57 -10.13 17.80
CA SER A 205 8.32 -9.18 18.62
C SER A 205 8.73 -7.98 17.74
N ASN A 206 8.28 -6.78 18.12
CA ASN A 206 8.68 -5.51 17.54
C ASN A 206 8.08 -5.14 16.16
N PRO A 207 6.75 -4.91 16.05
CA PRO A 207 6.16 -4.34 14.84
C PRO A 207 6.66 -2.89 14.65
N GLN A 208 6.84 -2.48 13.39
CA GLN A 208 7.18 -1.10 13.07
C GLN A 208 5.99 -0.15 13.29
N THR A 209 6.27 1.11 13.57
CA THR A 209 5.24 2.16 13.53
C THR A 209 4.94 2.56 12.08
N PRO A 210 3.73 3.07 11.78
CA PRO A 210 3.41 3.60 10.45
C PRO A 210 4.38 4.71 10.02
N GLU A 211 4.83 5.55 10.94
CA GLU A 211 5.75 6.67 10.69
C GLU A 211 7.13 6.19 10.25
N GLU A 212 7.65 5.12 10.86
CA GLU A 212 8.92 4.51 10.45
C GLU A 212 8.84 3.95 9.03
N VAL A 213 7.73 3.29 8.71
CA VAL A 213 7.46 2.73 7.38
C VAL A 213 7.37 3.85 6.33
N VAL A 214 6.58 4.89 6.60
CA VAL A 214 6.36 6.02 5.69
C VAL A 214 7.67 6.77 5.45
N ARG A 215 8.45 7.04 6.48
CA ARG A 215 9.76 7.68 6.34
C ARG A 215 10.65 6.95 5.36
N LYS A 216 10.70 5.61 5.45
CA LYS A 216 11.47 4.77 4.52
C LYS A 216 10.96 4.87 3.08
N GLY A 217 9.63 4.92 2.89
CA GLY A 217 9.02 5.09 1.58
C GLY A 217 9.36 6.43 0.94
N LEU A 218 9.23 7.53 1.70
CA LEU A 218 9.56 8.87 1.23
C LEU A 218 11.05 9.01 0.91
N GLU A 219 11.94 8.55 1.81
CA GLU A 219 13.39 8.53 1.53
C GLU A 219 13.75 7.71 0.28
N ALA A 220 13.04 6.60 0.02
CA ALA A 220 13.33 5.74 -1.13
C ALA A 220 12.99 6.44 -2.45
N ILE A 221 11.80 7.03 -2.56
CA ILE A 221 11.40 7.71 -3.79
C ILE A 221 12.21 8.99 -4.02
N GLU A 222 12.58 9.72 -2.97
CA GLU A 222 13.50 10.87 -3.05
C GLU A 222 14.89 10.50 -3.60
N LYS A 223 15.32 9.26 -3.35
CA LYS A 223 16.59 8.70 -3.84
C LYS A 223 16.46 7.93 -5.15
N GLY A 224 15.27 7.90 -5.77
CA GLY A 224 15.01 7.17 -7.03
C GLY A 224 15.11 5.65 -6.91
N LYS A 225 14.88 5.06 -5.72
CA LYS A 225 14.88 3.60 -5.55
C LYS A 225 13.58 2.99 -6.07
N SER A 226 13.67 1.96 -6.91
CA SER A 226 12.50 1.24 -7.45
C SER A 226 11.70 0.48 -6.38
N HIS A 227 12.36 0.06 -5.29
CA HIS A 227 11.68 -0.52 -4.13
C HIS A 227 12.46 -0.31 -2.84
N VAL A 228 11.78 -0.43 -1.72
CA VAL A 228 12.38 -0.45 -0.37
C VAL A 228 11.61 -1.38 0.56
N VAL A 229 12.34 -2.23 1.27
CA VAL A 229 11.79 -3.04 2.37
C VAL A 229 11.98 -2.26 3.67
N SER A 230 10.90 -2.08 4.43
CA SER A 230 10.96 -1.38 5.72
C SER A 230 11.39 -2.34 6.84
N GLY A 231 12.33 -1.88 7.68
CA GLY A 231 12.90 -2.65 8.79
C GLY A 231 14.09 -3.52 8.41
N ALA A 232 15.18 -3.43 9.17
CA ALA A 232 16.43 -4.14 8.89
C ALA A 232 16.25 -5.67 8.86
N GLN A 233 15.48 -6.21 9.81
CA GLN A 233 15.19 -7.65 9.85
C GLN A 233 14.42 -8.10 8.60
N ASN A 234 13.42 -7.33 8.18
CA ASN A 234 12.65 -7.62 6.97
C ASN A 234 13.51 -7.57 5.71
N GLN A 235 14.44 -6.60 5.63
CA GLN A 235 15.40 -6.50 4.53
C GLN A 235 16.27 -7.75 4.44
N THR A 236 16.80 -8.22 5.59
CA THR A 236 17.63 -9.43 5.64
C THR A 236 16.85 -10.65 5.17
N VAL A 237 15.59 -10.82 5.61
CA VAL A 237 14.75 -11.95 5.20
C VAL A 237 14.45 -11.88 3.71
N ALA A 238 13.99 -10.74 3.19
CA ALA A 238 13.68 -10.56 1.77
C ALA A 238 14.92 -10.77 0.88
N PHE A 239 16.11 -10.38 1.33
CA PHE A 239 17.35 -10.64 0.62
C PHE A 239 17.74 -12.12 0.66
N ALA A 240 17.63 -12.77 1.83
CA ALA A 240 17.99 -14.17 1.99
C ALA A 240 17.10 -15.10 1.14
N GLU A 241 15.81 -14.76 0.95
CA GLU A 241 14.89 -15.54 0.13
C GLU A 241 15.37 -15.75 -1.32
N ARG A 242 16.19 -14.85 -1.85
CA ARG A 242 16.77 -14.98 -3.20
C ARG A 242 17.70 -16.19 -3.36
N PHE A 243 18.26 -16.69 -2.27
CA PHE A 243 19.20 -17.80 -2.26
C PHE A 243 18.55 -19.15 -1.98
N PHE A 244 17.27 -19.18 -1.64
CA PHE A 244 16.54 -20.42 -1.35
C PHE A 244 15.56 -20.77 -2.47
N PRO A 245 15.36 -22.08 -2.75
CA PRO A 245 14.30 -22.51 -3.66
C PRO A 245 12.93 -22.00 -3.20
N ARG A 246 12.13 -21.49 -4.13
CA ARG A 246 10.79 -20.92 -3.82
C ARG A 246 9.91 -21.86 -2.99
N ALA A 247 9.97 -23.18 -3.28
CA ALA A 247 9.23 -24.19 -2.52
C ALA A 247 9.65 -24.25 -1.04
N PHE A 248 10.93 -24.04 -0.74
CA PHE A 248 11.42 -24.01 0.65
C PHE A 248 10.89 -22.77 1.38
N ALA A 249 11.02 -21.58 0.79
CA ALA A 249 10.52 -20.31 1.37
C ALA A 249 8.99 -20.40 1.65
N THR A 250 8.22 -20.91 0.69
CA THR A 250 6.76 -21.12 0.85
C THR A 250 6.43 -22.09 1.99
N LYS A 251 7.18 -23.21 2.13
CA LYS A 251 6.97 -24.16 3.23
C LYS A 251 7.36 -23.58 4.59
N ALA A 252 8.39 -22.75 4.64
CA ALA A 252 8.79 -22.02 5.86
C ALA A 252 7.70 -21.03 6.29
N ALA A 253 7.16 -20.25 5.35
CA ALA A 253 6.03 -19.36 5.58
C ALA A 253 4.79 -20.13 6.06
N ALA A 254 4.51 -21.32 5.51
CA ALA A 254 3.38 -22.15 5.93
C ALA A 254 3.40 -22.46 7.44
N ARG A 255 4.59 -22.73 8.01
CA ARG A 255 4.71 -23.02 9.46
C ARG A 255 4.26 -21.83 10.31
N LEU A 256 4.59 -20.61 9.90
CA LEU A 256 4.20 -19.38 10.61
C LEU A 256 2.70 -19.11 10.53
N TYR A 257 2.10 -19.35 9.35
CA TYR A 257 0.69 -19.03 9.08
C TYR A 257 -0.26 -20.22 9.34
N ARG A 258 0.23 -21.43 9.69
CA ARG A 258 -0.59 -22.63 9.92
C ARG A 258 -1.69 -22.46 10.98
N ARG A 259 -1.49 -21.55 11.95
CA ARG A 259 -2.47 -21.19 12.98
C ARG A 259 -3.76 -20.57 12.43
N PHE A 260 -3.75 -20.10 11.20
CA PHE A 260 -4.92 -19.50 10.52
C PHE A 260 -5.71 -20.50 9.68
N LYS A 261 -5.36 -21.78 9.75
CA LYS A 261 -6.17 -22.85 9.18
C LYS A 261 -7.56 -22.81 9.81
N LEU A 262 -8.59 -22.72 8.97
CA LEU A 262 -9.97 -22.66 9.42
C LEU A 262 -10.48 -24.07 9.75
N PRO A 263 -11.39 -24.24 10.75
CA PRO A 263 -12.03 -25.52 11.01
C PRO A 263 -12.87 -25.92 9.80
N ARG A 264 -12.77 -27.17 9.38
CA ARG A 264 -13.65 -27.76 8.36
C ARG A 264 -14.82 -28.44 9.06
N GLU A 265 -16.06 -28.15 8.62
CA GLU A 265 -17.22 -28.86 9.09
C GLU A 265 -17.06 -30.37 8.76
N GLY A 266 -17.02 -31.23 9.76
CA GLY A 266 -16.93 -32.68 9.58
C GLY A 266 -15.69 -33.39 10.17
N ASN A 267 -14.65 -32.65 10.58
CA ASN A 267 -13.60 -33.25 11.41
C ASN A 267 -13.90 -32.97 12.88
N GLY A 268 -14.66 -33.86 13.52
CA GLY A 268 -14.65 -33.99 14.97
C GLY A 268 -13.20 -34.12 15.47
N PRO A 269 -12.91 -33.90 16.77
CA PRO A 269 -11.57 -34.03 17.30
C PRO A 269 -11.04 -35.43 16.97
N GLU A 270 -9.95 -35.49 16.17
CA GLU A 270 -9.14 -36.70 16.14
C GLU A 270 -8.70 -36.99 17.57
N GLU A 271 -9.28 -38.02 18.16
CA GLU A 271 -8.83 -38.56 19.45
C GLU A 271 -7.33 -38.81 19.38
N ALA A 272 -6.62 -38.25 20.32
CA ALA A 272 -5.17 -38.26 20.46
C ALA A 272 -4.59 -39.65 20.75
#